data_11b5af153ac47121341c7aa4f4e0d4e3
#
_entry.id   11b5af153ac47121341c7aa4f4e0d4e3
#
_cell.length_a   1.000
_cell.length_b   1.000
_cell.length_c   1.000
_cell.angle_alpha   90.00
_cell.angle_beta   90.00
_cell.angle_gamma   90.00
#
_symmetry.space_group_name_H-M   'P 1'
#
loop_
_entity.id
_entity.type
_entity.pdbx_description
1 polymer ?
#
loop_
_entity_poly.entity_id
_entity_poly.type
_entity_poly.pdbx_seq_one_letter_code
_entity_poly.pdbx_strand_id
1 'polypeptide(L)'
;VSGRLEGRVAVVTGGGDGIGAGVARLFAAEGARVLVAEIDEAKGRAVAEEIGGLFVHVDVTDRDQVEGMIATAVDTWGSVDILVNNAWGGANLGRVEHKTDEMLHRGFAMGYYGPFWAMRAAFPHMSRAGWGRVINMVSLNGVNAHIGSLEYNSAKEALRTLTRTAAREWAPTGVVVNAIAPGAKTAALQRRIAQNPDIAAAVDAANPMGRLGDPLTDIAPVALFLASEDCRYVTGNTIFADGGGHINGVAWAPELPDAPAG
;
A
#
# COMPACT_ATOMS: atom_id res chain seq x y z
N VAL A 1 15.40 11.87 20.71
CA VAL A 1 14.31 12.40 19.87
C VAL A 1 13.29 11.29 19.82
N SER A 2 12.03 11.52 20.24
CA SER A 2 10.95 10.54 20.09
C SER A 2 10.69 10.30 18.60
N GLY A 3 10.29 9.08 18.23
CA GLY A 3 9.94 8.74 16.86
C GLY A 3 8.74 9.53 16.35
N ARG A 4 8.62 9.66 15.03
CA ARG A 4 7.52 10.42 14.37
C ARG A 4 6.13 9.83 14.62
N LEU A 5 6.05 8.56 15.04
CA LEU A 5 4.81 7.83 15.33
C LEU A 5 4.74 7.39 16.80
N GLU A 6 5.47 8.05 17.69
CA GLU A 6 5.54 7.70 19.12
C GLU A 6 4.12 7.60 19.73
N GLY A 7 3.83 6.43 20.32
CA GLY A 7 2.55 6.14 20.97
C GLY A 7 1.38 5.87 20.02
N ARG A 8 1.52 5.97 18.71
CA ARG A 8 0.47 5.67 17.73
C ARG A 8 0.28 4.15 17.56
N VAL A 9 -0.95 3.76 17.24
CA VAL A 9 -1.33 2.38 16.91
C VAL A 9 -1.57 2.27 15.41
N ALA A 10 -0.80 1.40 14.74
CA ALA A 10 -0.89 1.17 13.32
C ALA A 10 -1.34 -0.26 13.00
N VAL A 11 -2.27 -0.41 12.06
CA VAL A 11 -2.67 -1.69 11.47
C VAL A 11 -2.18 -1.73 10.03
N VAL A 12 -1.40 -2.76 9.69
CA VAL A 12 -0.83 -2.94 8.34
C VAL A 12 -1.29 -4.28 7.77
N THR A 13 -2.10 -4.25 6.70
CA THR A 13 -2.54 -5.46 6.00
C THR A 13 -1.49 -5.92 4.99
N GLY A 14 -1.28 -7.25 4.87
CA GLY A 14 -0.19 -7.80 4.08
C GLY A 14 1.18 -7.40 4.66
N GLY A 15 1.27 -7.32 5.99
CA GLY A 15 2.43 -6.81 6.70
C GLY A 15 3.57 -7.83 6.85
N GLY A 16 3.40 -9.06 6.36
CA GLY A 16 4.38 -10.14 6.47
C GLY A 16 5.45 -10.15 5.38
N ASP A 17 5.28 -9.38 4.28
CA ASP A 17 6.22 -9.42 3.16
C ASP A 17 6.26 -8.07 2.41
N GLY A 18 7.29 -7.86 1.61
CA GLY A 18 7.43 -6.76 0.65
C GLY A 18 7.17 -5.38 1.26
N ILE A 19 6.30 -4.59 0.62
CA ILE A 19 6.02 -3.20 1.03
C ILE A 19 5.39 -3.16 2.43
N GLY A 20 4.43 -4.05 2.72
CA GLY A 20 3.78 -4.10 4.03
C GLY A 20 4.76 -4.35 5.17
N ALA A 21 5.67 -5.30 5.00
CA ALA A 21 6.72 -5.58 5.97
C ALA A 21 7.70 -4.41 6.14
N GLY A 22 8.09 -3.75 5.03
CA GLY A 22 8.90 -2.54 5.08
C GLY A 22 8.24 -1.41 5.87
N VAL A 23 6.93 -1.19 5.62
CA VAL A 23 6.14 -0.18 6.35
C VAL A 23 6.03 -0.54 7.83
N ALA A 24 5.71 -1.80 8.15
CA ALA A 24 5.58 -2.26 9.54
C ALA A 24 6.87 -2.04 10.34
N ARG A 25 8.03 -2.40 9.75
CA ARG A 25 9.36 -2.19 10.36
C ARG A 25 9.65 -0.72 10.62
N LEU A 26 9.45 0.13 9.62
CA LEU A 26 9.73 1.55 9.76
C LEU A 26 8.79 2.22 10.78
N PHE A 27 7.50 1.86 10.78
CA PHE A 27 6.55 2.41 11.74
C PHE A 27 6.90 2.03 13.17
N ALA A 28 7.31 0.78 13.41
CA ALA A 28 7.77 0.33 14.72
C ALA A 28 9.06 1.06 15.14
N ALA A 29 10.03 1.22 14.24
CA ALA A 29 11.26 1.97 14.49
C ALA A 29 10.99 3.45 14.83
N GLU A 30 9.88 4.01 14.35
CA GLU A 30 9.42 5.37 14.62
C GLU A 30 8.47 5.46 15.84
N GLY A 31 8.36 4.39 16.65
CA GLY A 31 7.66 4.38 17.92
C GLY A 31 6.18 3.97 17.86
N ALA A 32 5.68 3.50 16.71
CA ALA A 32 4.32 2.97 16.63
C ALA A 32 4.21 1.56 17.24
N ARG A 33 3.07 1.27 17.85
CA ARG A 33 2.62 -0.09 18.13
C ARG A 33 1.96 -0.64 16.87
N VAL A 34 2.52 -1.71 16.29
CA VAL A 34 2.09 -2.20 14.97
C VAL A 34 1.39 -3.55 15.08
N LEU A 35 0.17 -3.62 14.53
CA LEU A 35 -0.52 -4.88 14.25
C LEU A 35 -0.22 -5.28 12.80
N VAL A 36 0.41 -6.44 12.65
CA VAL A 36 0.71 -7.08 11.38
C VAL A 36 -0.45 -8.02 11.04
N ALA A 37 -1.30 -7.63 10.09
CA ALA A 37 -2.38 -8.46 9.57
C ALA A 37 -1.91 -9.18 8.31
N GLU A 38 -1.85 -10.52 8.34
CA GLU A 38 -1.27 -11.30 7.25
C GLU A 38 -1.98 -12.66 7.14
N ILE A 39 -2.16 -13.15 5.91
CA ILE A 39 -2.73 -14.47 5.64
C ILE A 39 -1.68 -15.60 5.76
N ASP A 40 -0.42 -15.29 5.45
CA ASP A 40 0.72 -16.21 5.66
C ASP A 40 1.18 -16.10 7.11
N GLU A 41 0.76 -17.05 7.94
CA GLU A 41 1.03 -17.05 9.37
C GLU A 41 2.53 -16.99 9.69
N ALA A 42 3.34 -17.75 8.97
CA ALA A 42 4.78 -17.81 9.22
C ALA A 42 5.44 -16.44 8.97
N LYS A 43 5.11 -15.77 7.87
CA LYS A 43 5.64 -14.46 7.52
C LYS A 43 5.13 -13.37 8.45
N GLY A 44 3.83 -13.38 8.75
CA GLY A 44 3.22 -12.40 9.65
C GLY A 44 3.81 -12.46 11.05
N ARG A 45 3.95 -13.67 11.63
CA ARG A 45 4.59 -13.86 12.95
C ARG A 45 6.04 -13.42 12.95
N ALA A 46 6.82 -13.80 11.94
CA ALA A 46 8.23 -13.42 11.87
C ALA A 46 8.42 -11.89 11.90
N VAL A 47 7.62 -11.14 11.13
CA VAL A 47 7.70 -9.67 11.15
C VAL A 47 7.20 -9.11 12.48
N ALA A 48 6.09 -9.60 13.01
CA ALA A 48 5.55 -9.13 14.28
C ALA A 48 6.53 -9.35 15.45
N GLU A 49 7.17 -10.52 15.53
CA GLU A 49 8.20 -10.82 16.53
C GLU A 49 9.43 -9.92 16.38
N GLU A 50 9.91 -9.72 15.14
CA GLU A 50 11.05 -8.85 14.84
C GLU A 50 10.85 -7.42 15.35
N ILE A 51 9.63 -6.88 15.19
CA ILE A 51 9.32 -5.47 15.54
C ILE A 51 8.71 -5.31 16.95
N GLY A 52 8.52 -6.38 17.70
CA GLY A 52 7.80 -6.34 18.97
C GLY A 52 6.32 -5.96 18.83
N GLY A 53 5.72 -6.27 17.67
CA GLY A 53 4.33 -5.97 17.32
C GLY A 53 3.39 -7.14 17.61
N LEU A 54 2.14 -7.01 17.15
CA LEU A 54 1.11 -8.04 17.27
C LEU A 54 0.82 -8.65 15.89
N PHE A 55 0.80 -9.98 15.81
CA PHE A 55 0.33 -10.70 14.62
C PHE A 55 -1.15 -11.06 14.73
N VAL A 56 -1.91 -10.84 13.66
CA VAL A 56 -3.27 -11.36 13.49
C VAL A 56 -3.39 -12.03 12.13
N HIS A 57 -3.86 -13.28 12.10
CA HIS A 57 -4.17 -13.95 10.84
C HIS A 57 -5.40 -13.31 10.20
N VAL A 58 -5.29 -12.80 8.97
CA VAL A 58 -6.38 -12.12 8.27
C VAL A 58 -6.37 -12.46 6.79
N ASP A 59 -7.48 -13.02 6.32
CA ASP A 59 -7.85 -12.97 4.91
C ASP A 59 -8.66 -11.68 4.66
N VAL A 60 -8.12 -10.75 3.91
CA VAL A 60 -8.77 -9.46 3.63
C VAL A 60 -10.02 -9.59 2.74
N THR A 61 -10.30 -10.77 2.20
CA THR A 61 -11.55 -11.07 1.50
C THR A 61 -12.68 -11.49 2.43
N ASP A 62 -12.37 -11.75 3.70
CA ASP A 62 -13.32 -12.08 4.76
C ASP A 62 -13.60 -10.82 5.61
N ARG A 63 -14.84 -10.37 5.57
CA ARG A 63 -15.25 -9.15 6.27
C ARG A 63 -15.07 -9.25 7.79
N ASP A 64 -15.44 -10.37 8.37
CA ASP A 64 -15.43 -10.53 9.84
C ASP A 64 -14.00 -10.54 10.36
N GLN A 65 -13.05 -11.15 9.63
CA GLN A 65 -11.63 -11.10 9.95
C GLN A 65 -11.06 -9.68 9.81
N VAL A 66 -11.47 -8.93 8.78
CA VAL A 66 -11.05 -7.53 8.58
C VAL A 66 -11.56 -6.61 9.68
N GLU A 67 -12.84 -6.72 10.05
CA GLU A 67 -13.39 -5.95 11.17
C GLU A 67 -12.78 -6.40 12.51
N GLY A 68 -12.52 -7.71 12.68
CA GLY A 68 -11.87 -8.30 13.85
C GLY A 68 -10.43 -7.82 14.09
N MET A 69 -9.63 -7.60 13.04
CA MET A 69 -8.27 -7.05 13.22
C MET A 69 -8.29 -5.63 13.81
N ILE A 70 -9.26 -4.81 13.40
CA ILE A 70 -9.42 -3.45 13.95
C ILE A 70 -9.85 -3.54 15.42
N ALA A 71 -10.84 -4.40 15.73
CA ALA A 71 -11.26 -4.63 17.10
C ALA A 71 -10.09 -5.11 17.98
N THR A 72 -9.27 -6.04 17.49
CA THR A 72 -8.08 -6.54 18.21
C THR A 72 -7.09 -5.41 18.52
N ALA A 73 -6.83 -4.49 17.61
CA ALA A 73 -5.95 -3.35 17.86
C ALA A 73 -6.53 -2.43 18.96
N VAL A 74 -7.83 -2.17 18.90
CA VAL A 74 -8.54 -1.34 19.89
C VAL A 74 -8.56 -2.04 21.26
N ASP A 75 -8.87 -3.32 21.31
CA ASP A 75 -8.92 -4.08 22.57
C ASP A 75 -7.54 -4.20 23.24
N THR A 76 -6.48 -4.30 22.42
CA THR A 76 -5.11 -4.47 22.93
C THR A 76 -4.50 -3.14 23.39
N TRP A 77 -4.73 -2.05 22.63
CA TRP A 77 -4.00 -0.79 22.82
C TRP A 77 -4.89 0.44 23.01
N GLY A 78 -6.22 0.27 22.98
CA GLY A 78 -7.19 1.33 23.20
C GLY A 78 -7.48 2.22 21.99
N SER A 79 -6.80 2.04 20.88
CA SER A 79 -6.97 2.87 19.67
C SER A 79 -6.61 2.13 18.39
N VAL A 80 -7.00 2.73 17.27
CA VAL A 80 -6.39 2.56 15.95
C VAL A 80 -6.21 3.95 15.36
N ASP A 81 -4.96 4.34 15.16
CA ASP A 81 -4.61 5.69 14.68
C ASP A 81 -4.25 5.68 13.20
N ILE A 82 -3.57 4.63 12.75
CA ILE A 82 -3.06 4.51 11.39
C ILE A 82 -3.54 3.19 10.79
N LEU A 83 -4.09 3.26 9.56
CA LEU A 83 -4.48 2.08 8.78
C LEU A 83 -3.76 2.09 7.43
N VAL A 84 -3.01 1.01 7.15
CA VAL A 84 -2.35 0.81 5.86
C VAL A 84 -2.99 -0.38 5.15
N ASN A 85 -3.80 -0.10 4.13
CA ASN A 85 -4.41 -1.10 3.26
C ASN A 85 -3.43 -1.46 2.14
N ASN A 86 -2.61 -2.49 2.39
CA ASN A 86 -1.55 -2.91 1.47
C ASN A 86 -1.76 -4.32 0.89
N ALA A 87 -2.50 -5.21 1.58
CA ALA A 87 -2.65 -6.60 1.17
C ALA A 87 -3.08 -6.77 -0.29
N TRP A 88 -2.38 -7.66 -1.00
CA TRP A 88 -2.71 -8.12 -2.34
C TRP A 88 -2.11 -9.50 -2.61
N GLY A 89 -2.88 -10.42 -3.16
CA GLY A 89 -2.51 -11.85 -3.36
C GLY A 89 -2.43 -12.30 -4.81
N GLY A 90 -1.85 -11.48 -5.69
CA GLY A 90 -1.61 -11.85 -7.08
C GLY A 90 -2.78 -11.53 -8.03
N ALA A 91 -2.47 -11.47 -9.31
CA ALA A 91 -3.42 -11.32 -10.40
C ALA A 91 -3.13 -12.37 -11.48
N ASN A 92 -4.16 -12.89 -12.11
CA ASN A 92 -4.03 -13.77 -13.25
C ASN A 92 -3.94 -12.93 -14.53
N LEU A 93 -2.79 -12.93 -15.20
CA LEU A 93 -2.66 -12.24 -16.47
C LEU A 93 -3.51 -12.94 -17.54
N GLY A 94 -4.28 -12.17 -18.28
CA GLY A 94 -5.14 -12.66 -19.35
C GLY A 94 -5.90 -11.53 -20.05
N ARG A 95 -6.31 -11.77 -21.29
CA ARG A 95 -7.08 -10.81 -22.06
C ARG A 95 -8.49 -10.63 -21.44
N VAL A 96 -9.10 -9.48 -21.68
CA VAL A 96 -10.40 -9.11 -21.10
C VAL A 96 -11.47 -10.15 -21.38
N GLU A 97 -11.53 -10.65 -22.60
CA GLU A 97 -12.51 -11.66 -23.06
C GLU A 97 -12.33 -13.04 -22.40
N HIS A 98 -11.22 -13.28 -21.71
CA HIS A 98 -10.92 -14.54 -20.99
C HIS A 98 -10.98 -14.38 -19.47
N LYS A 99 -11.36 -13.20 -18.96
CA LYS A 99 -11.56 -13.01 -17.53
C LYS A 99 -12.90 -13.57 -17.08
N THR A 100 -12.89 -14.30 -15.98
CA THR A 100 -14.12 -14.83 -15.39
C THR A 100 -14.69 -13.89 -14.32
N ASP A 101 -15.97 -14.05 -14.00
CA ASP A 101 -16.62 -13.30 -12.93
C ASP A 101 -15.94 -13.54 -11.58
N GLU A 102 -15.46 -14.77 -11.31
CA GLU A 102 -14.76 -15.13 -10.08
C GLU A 102 -13.43 -14.38 -9.93
N MET A 103 -12.69 -14.20 -11.05
CA MET A 103 -11.45 -13.38 -11.04
C MET A 103 -11.76 -11.94 -10.68
N LEU A 104 -12.83 -11.35 -11.26
CA LEU A 104 -13.26 -10.00 -10.93
C LEU A 104 -13.74 -9.90 -9.48
N HIS A 105 -14.63 -10.80 -9.04
CA HIS A 105 -15.13 -10.81 -7.67
C HIS A 105 -13.99 -10.91 -6.67
N ARG A 106 -13.02 -11.83 -6.88
CA ARG A 106 -11.85 -11.96 -6.00
C ARG A 106 -10.97 -10.71 -6.00
N GLY A 107 -10.73 -10.11 -7.17
CA GLY A 107 -9.97 -8.86 -7.30
C GLY A 107 -10.61 -7.72 -6.51
N PHE A 108 -11.95 -7.57 -6.63
CA PHE A 108 -12.68 -6.56 -5.88
C PHE A 108 -12.79 -6.89 -4.39
N ALA A 109 -12.98 -8.15 -4.01
CA ALA A 109 -13.00 -8.55 -2.60
C ALA A 109 -11.70 -8.12 -1.90
N MET A 110 -10.56 -8.42 -2.52
CA MET A 110 -9.25 -8.13 -1.96
C MET A 110 -8.84 -6.65 -2.08
N GLY A 111 -9.02 -6.05 -3.27
CA GLY A 111 -8.47 -4.74 -3.60
C GLY A 111 -9.39 -3.56 -3.30
N TYR A 112 -10.68 -3.80 -3.03
CA TYR A 112 -11.66 -2.75 -2.77
C TYR A 112 -12.47 -3.01 -1.50
N TYR A 113 -13.16 -4.17 -1.40
CA TYR A 113 -14.04 -4.43 -0.25
C TYR A 113 -13.26 -4.60 1.06
N GLY A 114 -12.14 -5.33 1.05
CA GLY A 114 -11.29 -5.45 2.23
C GLY A 114 -10.84 -4.08 2.79
N PRO A 115 -10.20 -3.23 1.98
CA PRO A 115 -9.90 -1.84 2.35
C PRO A 115 -11.11 -1.03 2.82
N PHE A 116 -12.26 -1.16 2.15
CA PHE A 116 -13.49 -0.47 2.52
C PHE A 116 -13.97 -0.89 3.91
N TRP A 117 -14.01 -2.19 4.21
CA TRP A 117 -14.42 -2.69 5.53
C TRP A 117 -13.46 -2.23 6.63
N ALA A 118 -12.15 -2.32 6.38
CA ALA A 118 -11.13 -1.85 7.32
C ALA A 118 -11.26 -0.35 7.61
N MET A 119 -11.42 0.47 6.59
CA MET A 119 -11.62 1.91 6.71
C MET A 119 -12.89 2.23 7.50
N ARG A 120 -14.00 1.55 7.19
CA ARG A 120 -15.28 1.74 7.89
C ARG A 120 -15.20 1.34 9.37
N ALA A 121 -14.49 0.26 9.69
CA ALA A 121 -14.29 -0.19 11.06
C ALA A 121 -13.36 0.74 11.87
N ALA A 122 -12.30 1.27 11.24
CA ALA A 122 -11.34 2.16 11.89
C ALA A 122 -11.88 3.59 12.10
N PHE A 123 -12.70 4.09 11.18
CA PHE A 123 -13.17 5.49 11.18
C PHE A 123 -13.80 5.97 12.48
N PRO A 124 -14.72 5.22 13.16
CA PRO A 124 -15.32 5.69 14.40
C PRO A 124 -14.30 5.95 15.52
N HIS A 125 -13.22 5.19 15.58
CA HIS A 125 -12.14 5.34 16.55
C HIS A 125 -11.30 6.58 16.23
N MET A 126 -10.87 6.72 14.98
CA MET A 126 -10.11 7.86 14.49
C MET A 126 -10.89 9.17 14.63
N SER A 127 -12.16 9.19 14.22
CA SER A 127 -13.03 10.36 14.30
C SER A 127 -13.26 10.82 15.74
N ARG A 128 -13.47 9.87 16.68
CA ARG A 128 -13.62 10.19 18.11
C ARG A 128 -12.34 10.79 18.69
N ALA A 129 -11.19 10.31 18.24
CA ALA A 129 -9.89 10.85 18.65
C ALA A 129 -9.56 12.22 18.01
N GLY A 130 -10.32 12.66 16.99
CA GLY A 130 -10.00 13.84 16.21
C GLY A 130 -8.72 13.69 15.39
N TRP A 131 -8.25 12.46 15.17
CA TRP A 131 -7.01 12.15 14.50
C TRP A 131 -7.05 10.76 13.84
N GLY A 132 -6.61 10.68 12.61
CA GLY A 132 -6.48 9.41 11.90
C GLY A 132 -5.69 9.54 10.60
N ARG A 133 -5.00 8.48 10.22
CA ARG A 133 -4.26 8.39 8.95
C ARG A 133 -4.61 7.09 8.24
N VAL A 134 -5.16 7.20 7.05
CA VAL A 134 -5.45 6.05 6.19
C VAL A 134 -4.57 6.12 4.94
N ILE A 135 -3.86 5.04 4.66
CA ILE A 135 -2.96 4.92 3.51
C ILE A 135 -3.39 3.71 2.69
N ASN A 136 -3.82 3.95 1.47
CA ASN A 136 -4.27 2.92 0.54
C ASN A 136 -3.19 2.65 -0.53
N MET A 137 -2.71 1.41 -0.64
CA MET A 137 -1.79 1.04 -1.72
C MET A 137 -2.59 0.81 -3.01
N VAL A 138 -2.49 1.78 -3.91
CA VAL A 138 -3.05 1.72 -5.27
C VAL A 138 -1.97 1.31 -6.29
N SER A 139 -2.16 1.56 -7.58
CA SER A 139 -1.18 1.16 -8.58
C SER A 139 -1.22 2.05 -9.81
N LEU A 140 -0.03 2.31 -10.37
CA LEU A 140 0.11 2.91 -11.70
C LEU A 140 -0.55 2.05 -12.79
N ASN A 141 -0.62 0.71 -12.60
CA ASN A 141 -1.25 -0.18 -13.55
C ASN A 141 -2.74 0.12 -13.77
N GLY A 142 -3.45 0.56 -12.71
CA GLY A 142 -4.84 1.01 -12.83
C GLY A 142 -4.91 2.30 -13.66
N VAL A 143 -4.07 3.27 -13.35
CA VAL A 143 -4.04 4.59 -14.02
C VAL A 143 -3.72 4.45 -15.52
N ASN A 144 -2.76 3.57 -15.87
CA ASN A 144 -2.29 3.39 -17.25
C ASN A 144 -3.00 2.23 -17.98
N ALA A 145 -4.04 1.63 -17.38
CA ALA A 145 -4.77 0.50 -17.96
C ALA A 145 -3.84 -0.64 -18.43
N HIS A 146 -2.96 -1.11 -17.53
CA HIS A 146 -1.96 -2.14 -17.85
C HIS A 146 -2.61 -3.40 -18.48
N ILE A 147 -2.04 -3.86 -19.58
CA ILE A 147 -2.58 -5.00 -20.35
C ILE A 147 -2.60 -6.27 -19.49
N GLY A 148 -3.70 -7.01 -19.55
CA GLY A 148 -3.84 -8.35 -18.97
C GLY A 148 -4.20 -8.42 -17.49
N SER A 149 -4.28 -7.30 -16.78
CA SER A 149 -4.51 -7.26 -15.32
C SER A 149 -5.83 -6.55 -14.95
N LEU A 150 -6.92 -6.85 -15.67
CA LEU A 150 -8.21 -6.16 -15.54
C LEU A 150 -8.72 -6.07 -14.09
N GLU A 151 -8.81 -7.21 -13.39
CA GLU A 151 -9.33 -7.29 -12.02
C GLU A 151 -8.50 -6.44 -11.04
N TYR A 152 -7.18 -6.45 -11.21
CA TYR A 152 -6.26 -5.65 -10.42
C TYR A 152 -6.43 -4.15 -10.69
N ASN A 153 -6.39 -3.76 -11.98
CA ASN A 153 -6.48 -2.37 -12.40
C ASN A 153 -7.80 -1.76 -11.91
N SER A 154 -8.92 -2.47 -12.15
CA SER A 154 -10.26 -2.01 -11.77
C SER A 154 -10.39 -1.85 -10.26
N ALA A 155 -9.93 -2.82 -9.47
CA ALA A 155 -9.98 -2.76 -8.02
C ALA A 155 -9.11 -1.61 -7.46
N LYS A 156 -7.90 -1.39 -8.01
CA LYS A 156 -7.01 -0.31 -7.58
C LYS A 156 -7.53 1.08 -7.95
N GLU A 157 -8.20 1.25 -9.09
CA GLU A 157 -8.87 2.50 -9.43
C GLU A 157 -10.13 2.75 -8.58
N ALA A 158 -10.90 1.70 -8.27
CA ALA A 158 -12.01 1.81 -7.33
C ALA A 158 -11.52 2.24 -5.94
N LEU A 159 -10.40 1.66 -5.44
CA LEU A 159 -9.76 2.06 -4.19
C LEU A 159 -9.25 3.51 -4.22
N ARG A 160 -8.70 3.97 -5.35
CA ARG A 160 -8.28 5.35 -5.53
C ARG A 160 -9.47 6.33 -5.47
N THR A 161 -10.62 5.94 -6.01
CA THR A 161 -11.85 6.71 -5.90
C THR A 161 -12.37 6.73 -4.46
N LEU A 162 -12.40 5.58 -3.77
CA LEU A 162 -12.76 5.48 -2.35
C LEU A 162 -11.87 6.39 -1.48
N THR A 163 -10.56 6.40 -1.73
CA THR A 163 -9.61 7.29 -1.04
C THR A 163 -10.03 8.75 -1.13
N ARG A 164 -10.35 9.24 -2.32
CA ARG A 164 -10.74 10.65 -2.53
C ARG A 164 -12.09 10.99 -1.94
N THR A 165 -13.05 10.06 -2.01
CA THR A 165 -14.37 10.25 -1.42
C THR A 165 -14.27 10.32 0.10
N ALA A 166 -13.61 9.34 0.73
CA ALA A 166 -13.39 9.32 2.17
C ALA A 166 -12.58 10.53 2.66
N ALA A 167 -11.55 10.93 1.93
CA ALA A 167 -10.75 12.12 2.24
C ALA A 167 -11.63 13.38 2.32
N ARG A 168 -12.55 13.54 1.39
CA ARG A 168 -13.45 14.71 1.36
C ARG A 168 -14.48 14.68 2.48
N GLU A 169 -15.04 13.50 2.77
CA GLU A 169 -16.07 13.35 3.79
C GLU A 169 -15.50 13.39 5.21
N TRP A 170 -14.31 12.84 5.43
CA TRP A 170 -13.74 12.68 6.76
C TRP A 170 -12.80 13.81 7.19
N ALA A 171 -12.37 14.68 6.27
CA ALA A 171 -11.48 15.79 6.59
C ALA A 171 -11.92 16.65 7.79
N PRO A 172 -13.24 16.99 7.98
CA PRO A 172 -13.67 17.77 9.13
C PRO A 172 -13.47 17.07 10.48
N THR A 173 -13.27 15.73 10.48
CA THR A 173 -13.06 14.93 11.69
C THR A 173 -11.60 14.77 12.09
N GLY A 174 -10.66 15.38 11.36
CA GLY A 174 -9.21 15.21 11.56
C GLY A 174 -8.62 13.93 10.97
N VAL A 175 -9.43 13.15 10.23
CA VAL A 175 -9.00 11.94 9.54
C VAL A 175 -8.51 12.27 8.14
N VAL A 176 -7.26 11.94 7.85
CA VAL A 176 -6.58 12.18 6.57
C VAL A 176 -6.46 10.86 5.82
N VAL A 177 -6.85 10.85 4.55
CA VAL A 177 -6.88 9.63 3.71
C VAL A 177 -6.13 9.90 2.41
N ASN A 178 -5.06 9.12 2.15
CA ASN A 178 -4.25 9.24 0.95
C ASN A 178 -3.95 7.87 0.33
N ALA A 179 -3.43 7.89 -0.88
CA ALA A 179 -2.99 6.69 -1.58
C ALA A 179 -1.52 6.80 -1.99
N ILE A 180 -0.84 5.64 -2.06
CA ILE A 180 0.48 5.49 -2.68
C ILE A 180 0.34 4.56 -3.88
N ALA A 181 0.89 4.96 -5.03
CA ALA A 181 1.11 4.10 -6.19
C ALA A 181 2.61 3.75 -6.24
N PRO A 182 3.03 2.61 -5.66
CA PRO A 182 4.43 2.28 -5.52
C PRO A 182 4.99 1.62 -6.78
N GLY A 183 6.24 1.93 -7.12
CA GLY A 183 7.06 1.22 -8.10
C GLY A 183 8.20 0.48 -7.42
N ALA A 184 7.92 -0.66 -6.78
CA ALA A 184 8.89 -1.39 -5.98
C ALA A 184 9.12 -2.83 -6.44
N LYS A 185 10.25 -3.41 -6.03
CA LYS A 185 10.58 -4.83 -6.22
C LYS A 185 9.69 -5.70 -5.34
N THR A 186 8.50 -6.06 -5.85
CA THR A 186 7.59 -6.97 -5.15
C THR A 186 8.11 -8.40 -5.15
N ALA A 187 7.68 -9.23 -4.19
CA ALA A 187 8.04 -10.66 -4.16
C ALA A 187 7.65 -11.41 -5.44
N ALA A 188 6.54 -11.02 -6.09
CA ALA A 188 6.14 -11.60 -7.37
C ALA A 188 7.13 -11.26 -8.49
N LEU A 189 7.59 -10.00 -8.56
CA LEU A 189 8.61 -9.59 -9.54
C LEU A 189 9.96 -10.24 -9.24
N GLN A 190 10.37 -10.32 -7.97
CA GLN A 190 11.61 -11.01 -7.58
C GLN A 190 11.62 -12.48 -8.01
N ARG A 191 10.49 -13.20 -7.85
CA ARG A 191 10.36 -14.57 -8.36
C ARG A 191 10.51 -14.64 -9.89
N ARG A 192 9.94 -13.69 -10.63
CA ARG A 192 10.09 -13.64 -12.10
C ARG A 192 11.53 -13.33 -12.52
N ILE A 193 12.20 -12.41 -11.84
CA ILE A 193 13.63 -12.09 -12.08
C ILE A 193 14.52 -13.31 -11.79
N ALA A 194 14.23 -14.07 -10.70
CA ALA A 194 14.96 -15.29 -10.40
C ALA A 194 14.82 -16.38 -11.49
N GLN A 195 13.68 -16.42 -12.18
CA GLN A 195 13.42 -17.33 -13.31
C GLN A 195 14.01 -16.81 -14.63
N ASN A 196 14.11 -15.50 -14.79
CA ASN A 196 14.68 -14.86 -16.00
C ASN A 196 15.39 -13.55 -15.61
N PRO A 197 16.71 -13.58 -15.40
CA PRO A 197 17.50 -12.42 -15.00
C PRO A 197 17.45 -11.23 -15.99
N ASP A 198 17.21 -11.48 -17.29
CA ASP A 198 17.14 -10.43 -18.31
C ASP A 198 15.97 -9.45 -18.07
N ILE A 199 14.93 -9.92 -17.34
CA ILE A 199 13.81 -9.07 -16.94
C ILE A 199 14.28 -7.93 -16.02
N ALA A 200 15.27 -8.16 -15.16
CA ALA A 200 15.74 -7.15 -14.22
C ALA A 200 16.28 -5.91 -14.95
N ALA A 201 17.16 -6.12 -15.92
CA ALA A 201 17.75 -5.03 -16.68
C ALA A 201 16.69 -4.25 -17.48
N ALA A 202 15.72 -4.96 -18.10
CA ALA A 202 14.64 -4.32 -18.84
C ALA A 202 13.70 -3.48 -17.93
N VAL A 203 13.39 -4.00 -16.74
CA VAL A 203 12.55 -3.30 -15.76
C VAL A 203 13.26 -2.07 -15.20
N ASP A 204 14.55 -2.20 -14.87
CA ASP A 204 15.34 -1.08 -14.35
C ASP A 204 15.52 0.00 -15.43
N ALA A 205 15.81 -0.39 -16.68
CA ALA A 205 15.95 0.55 -17.80
C ALA A 205 14.65 1.29 -18.16
N ALA A 206 13.49 0.68 -17.91
CA ALA A 206 12.20 1.33 -18.13
C ALA A 206 11.84 2.39 -17.07
N ASN A 207 12.57 2.44 -15.95
CA ASN A 207 12.34 3.40 -14.88
C ASN A 207 13.26 4.62 -15.04
N PRO A 208 12.75 5.86 -14.97
CA PRO A 208 13.60 7.07 -15.08
C PRO A 208 14.75 7.15 -14.07
N MET A 209 14.59 6.59 -12.86
CA MET A 209 15.67 6.50 -11.87
C MET A 209 16.61 5.31 -12.10
N GLY A 210 16.45 4.54 -13.19
CA GLY A 210 17.29 3.40 -13.53
C GLY A 210 17.16 2.20 -12.59
N ARG A 211 16.16 2.18 -11.71
CA ARG A 211 15.90 1.08 -10.77
C ARG A 211 14.47 1.09 -10.26
N LEU A 212 13.98 -0.05 -9.81
CA LEU A 212 12.80 -0.11 -8.97
C LEU A 212 13.12 0.22 -7.52
N GLY A 213 12.13 0.77 -6.83
CA GLY A 213 12.23 1.10 -5.42
C GLY A 213 12.39 -0.12 -4.51
N ASP A 214 13.08 0.07 -3.40
CA ASP A 214 13.12 -0.87 -2.30
C ASP A 214 11.94 -0.62 -1.35
N PRO A 215 11.25 -1.67 -0.87
CA PRO A 215 10.11 -1.53 0.03
C PRO A 215 10.39 -0.73 1.31
N LEU A 216 11.54 -0.95 1.94
CA LEU A 216 11.88 -0.34 3.23
C LEU A 216 12.43 1.08 3.07
N THR A 217 13.33 1.27 2.10
CA THR A 217 14.10 2.53 1.99
C THR A 217 13.49 3.54 1.03
N ASP A 218 12.64 3.13 0.08
CA ASP A 218 12.03 4.03 -0.90
C ASP A 218 10.50 4.19 -0.71
N ILE A 219 9.79 3.13 -0.31
CA ILE A 219 8.32 3.18 -0.18
C ILE A 219 7.86 3.47 1.25
N ALA A 220 8.45 2.79 2.25
CA ALA A 220 8.06 2.97 3.64
C ALA A 220 8.27 4.42 4.15
N PRO A 221 9.29 5.20 3.73
CA PRO A 221 9.41 6.61 4.10
C PRO A 221 8.26 7.48 3.58
N VAL A 222 7.69 7.17 2.41
CA VAL A 222 6.51 7.87 1.89
C VAL A 222 5.28 7.53 2.75
N ALA A 223 5.13 6.26 3.13
CA ALA A 223 4.07 5.85 4.07
C ALA A 223 4.24 6.51 5.45
N LEU A 224 5.47 6.62 5.96
CA LEU A 224 5.78 7.32 7.21
C LEU A 224 5.40 8.81 7.15
N PHE A 225 5.72 9.51 6.07
CA PHE A 225 5.27 10.87 5.85
C PHE A 225 3.74 10.97 5.94
N LEU A 226 3.02 10.10 5.22
CA LEU A 226 1.55 10.09 5.21
C LEU A 226 0.93 9.66 6.55
N ALA A 227 1.65 8.90 7.37
CA ALA A 227 1.21 8.45 8.69
C ALA A 227 1.47 9.49 9.80
N SER A 228 2.33 10.47 9.57
CA SER A 228 2.80 11.42 10.59
C SER A 228 2.00 12.73 10.64
N GLU A 229 2.38 13.62 11.56
CA GLU A 229 1.86 14.99 11.63
C GLU A 229 2.26 15.85 10.43
N ASP A 230 3.35 15.50 9.73
CA ASP A 230 3.80 16.25 8.55
C ASP A 230 2.76 16.23 7.42
N CYS A 231 1.88 15.21 7.42
CA CYS A 231 0.81 15.04 6.43
C CYS A 231 -0.52 15.71 6.83
N ARG A 232 -0.60 16.45 7.95
CA ARG A 232 -1.87 16.95 8.50
C ARG A 232 -2.72 17.80 7.53
N TYR A 233 -2.12 18.34 6.48
CA TYR A 233 -2.81 19.17 5.47
C TYR A 233 -2.79 18.56 4.07
N VAL A 234 -2.43 17.26 3.96
CA VAL A 234 -2.39 16.50 2.70
C VAL A 234 -3.43 15.38 2.75
N THR A 235 -4.54 15.52 2.03
CA THR A 235 -5.61 14.51 1.98
C THR A 235 -6.16 14.35 0.55
N GLY A 236 -6.63 13.16 0.20
CA GLY A 236 -7.21 12.84 -1.11
C GLY A 236 -6.19 12.69 -2.24
N ASN A 237 -4.91 12.68 -1.93
CA ASN A 237 -3.83 12.59 -2.93
C ASN A 237 -3.49 11.14 -3.27
N THR A 238 -2.99 10.96 -4.49
CA THR A 238 -2.27 9.76 -4.91
C THR A 238 -0.81 10.16 -5.11
N ILE A 239 0.09 9.64 -4.28
CA ILE A 239 1.52 9.87 -4.40
C ILE A 239 2.13 8.71 -5.20
N PHE A 240 2.73 9.03 -6.33
CA PHE A 240 3.49 8.07 -7.12
C PHE A 240 4.90 7.96 -6.55
N ALA A 241 5.16 6.87 -5.82
CA ALA A 241 6.48 6.52 -5.29
C ALA A 241 7.09 5.44 -6.21
N ASP A 242 7.40 5.81 -7.44
CA ASP A 242 7.69 4.90 -8.54
C ASP A 242 8.93 5.28 -9.37
N GLY A 243 9.76 6.18 -8.85
CA GLY A 243 10.98 6.63 -9.56
C GLY A 243 10.72 7.40 -10.86
N GLY A 244 9.52 7.99 -10.99
CA GLY A 244 9.09 8.72 -12.18
C GLY A 244 8.43 7.86 -13.26
N GLY A 245 8.18 6.57 -12.99
CA GLY A 245 7.55 5.65 -13.94
C GLY A 245 6.18 6.12 -14.47
N HIS A 246 5.45 6.92 -13.69
CA HIS A 246 4.15 7.49 -14.08
C HIS A 246 4.27 8.62 -15.13
N ILE A 247 5.45 9.21 -15.34
CA ILE A 247 5.66 10.33 -16.27
C ILE A 247 5.74 9.84 -17.72
N ASN A 248 6.07 8.58 -17.92
CA ASN A 248 6.32 7.99 -19.22
C ASN A 248 5.01 7.69 -19.98
N GLY A 249 4.40 8.73 -20.59
CA GLY A 249 3.29 8.55 -21.51
C GLY A 249 3.68 8.02 -22.89
N VAL A 250 4.92 8.24 -23.34
CA VAL A 250 5.45 7.83 -24.65
C VAL A 250 6.93 7.45 -24.49
N ALA A 251 7.31 6.28 -24.99
CA ALA A 251 8.70 5.80 -25.00
C ALA A 251 9.53 6.53 -26.07
N TRP A 252 9.67 7.85 -25.94
CA TRP A 252 10.55 8.65 -26.76
C TRP A 252 11.67 9.23 -25.90
N ALA A 253 12.87 8.78 -26.12
CA ALA A 253 14.06 9.27 -25.45
C ALA A 253 15.12 9.58 -26.52
N PRO A 254 15.20 10.83 -27.02
CA PRO A 254 16.25 11.21 -27.93
C PRO A 254 17.62 11.20 -27.24
N GLU A 255 18.67 10.84 -27.94
CA GLU A 255 20.02 11.06 -27.44
C GLU A 255 20.28 12.57 -27.36
N LEU A 256 20.57 13.04 -26.18
CA LEU A 256 20.91 14.44 -25.92
C LEU A 256 22.43 14.54 -25.70
N PRO A 257 23.11 15.58 -26.23
CA PRO A 257 24.53 15.80 -25.96
C PRO A 257 24.70 16.13 -24.45
N ASP A 258 25.79 15.65 -23.86
CA ASP A 258 26.12 15.86 -22.43
C ASP A 258 26.38 17.34 -22.09
N ALA A 259 26.71 18.16 -23.12
CA ALA A 259 26.88 19.60 -22.99
C ALA A 259 26.34 20.33 -24.23
N PRO A 260 25.87 21.57 -24.10
CA PRO A 260 25.50 22.37 -25.25
C PRO A 260 26.73 22.52 -26.14
N ALA A 261 26.54 22.32 -27.46
CA ALA A 261 27.57 22.66 -28.46
C ALA A 261 27.91 24.15 -28.30
N GLY A 262 29.14 24.45 -27.90
CA GLY A 262 29.66 25.79 -27.69
C GLY A 262 29.70 26.60 -28.98
#